data_0da515e0652d2ba6d4afb044929b0468
#
_entry.id   0da515e0652d2ba6d4afb044929b0468
#
_cell.length_a   1.000
_cell.length_b   1.000
_cell.length_c   1.000
_cell.angle_alpha   90.00
_cell.angle_beta   90.00
_cell.angle_gamma   90.00
#
_symmetry.space_group_name_H-M   'P 1'
#
loop_
_entity.id
_entity.type
_entity.pdbx_description
1 polymer ?
#
loop_
_entity_poly.entity_id
_entity_poly.type
_entity_poly.pdbx_seq_one_letter_code
_entity_poly.pdbx_strand_id
1 'polypeptide(L)'
;MALRLLDFADEWDSRLVTDAVDWLATVAPAEGGAAFVEPSVAEGPHAPWWVPEQGHPASLIQTGQIAGVLYARGFSHPWLDRATEVMWSRIETLSAPSGYEMFGVLAFLQHVPDRARATAAFARVGPLLLAGGLVALDPSAGGEVHSPLAFAPLPSSLARGLFSEAVIEAHLDHLAGAQGEDGGWMFNWPSWSAAAEADWRGFLTVDALRVLRANGRA
;
A
#
# COMPACT_ATOMS: atom_id res chain seq x y z
N MET A 1 6.33 1.62 4.92
CA MET A 1 6.00 3.06 5.09
C MET A 1 7.18 3.95 4.68
N ALA A 2 8.37 3.81 5.26
CA ALA A 2 9.53 4.68 4.97
C ALA A 2 9.86 4.81 3.46
N LEU A 3 9.97 3.71 2.71
CA LEU A 3 10.25 3.77 1.26
C LEU A 3 9.21 4.58 0.47
N ARG A 4 7.93 4.50 0.87
CA ARG A 4 6.87 5.31 0.25
C ARG A 4 7.01 6.80 0.58
N LEU A 5 7.43 7.14 1.80
CA LEU A 5 7.69 8.54 2.14
C LEU A 5 8.87 9.11 1.37
N LEU A 6 9.96 8.36 1.22
CA LEU A 6 11.10 8.77 0.37
C LEU A 6 10.68 8.96 -1.08
N ASP A 7 9.83 8.07 -1.60
CA ASP A 7 9.26 8.19 -2.94
C ASP A 7 8.35 9.43 -3.07
N PHE A 8 7.49 9.69 -2.10
CA PHE A 8 6.56 10.83 -2.12
C PHE A 8 7.28 12.18 -1.99
N ALA A 9 8.36 12.23 -1.19
CA ALA A 9 9.15 13.43 -1.00
C ALA A 9 10.15 13.70 -2.14
N ASP A 10 10.28 12.77 -3.08
CA ASP A 10 11.33 12.74 -4.11
C ASP A 10 12.76 12.79 -3.53
N GLU A 11 12.92 12.22 -2.32
CA GLU A 11 14.17 12.14 -1.56
C GLU A 11 14.75 10.71 -1.63
N TRP A 12 14.83 10.16 -2.85
CA TRP A 12 15.29 8.80 -3.07
C TRP A 12 16.81 8.69 -2.95
N ASP A 13 17.29 8.16 -1.83
CA ASP A 13 18.71 7.84 -1.62
C ASP A 13 18.96 6.36 -1.92
N SER A 14 19.64 6.09 -3.04
CA SER A 14 19.92 4.72 -3.49
C SER A 14 20.73 3.91 -2.49
N ARG A 15 21.64 4.55 -1.73
CA ARG A 15 22.45 3.86 -0.73
C ARG A 15 21.61 3.46 0.47
N LEU A 16 20.82 4.39 1.01
CA LEU A 16 19.89 4.11 2.10
C LEU A 16 18.90 3.01 1.72
N VAL A 17 18.40 3.04 0.49
CA VAL A 17 17.47 2.03 0.00
C VAL A 17 18.17 0.68 -0.16
N THR A 18 19.41 0.65 -0.67
CA THR A 18 20.19 -0.60 -0.75
C THR A 18 20.40 -1.20 0.63
N ASP A 19 20.87 -0.42 1.59
CA ASP A 19 21.10 -0.89 2.98
C ASP A 19 19.79 -1.44 3.60
N ALA A 20 18.65 -0.79 3.35
CA ALA A 20 17.35 -1.26 3.82
C ALA A 20 16.90 -2.57 3.15
N VAL A 21 17.14 -2.74 1.85
CA VAL A 21 16.77 -3.97 1.12
C VAL A 21 17.74 -5.11 1.44
N ASP A 22 19.04 -4.82 1.67
CA ASP A 22 19.99 -5.79 2.20
C ASP A 22 19.53 -6.33 3.56
N TRP A 23 19.10 -5.44 4.47
CA TRP A 23 18.53 -5.85 5.74
C TRP A 23 17.27 -6.72 5.54
N LEU A 24 16.33 -6.32 4.68
CA LEU A 24 15.15 -7.12 4.35
C LEU A 24 15.53 -8.52 3.86
N ALA A 25 16.61 -8.64 3.08
CA ALA A 25 17.09 -9.94 2.61
C ALA A 25 17.57 -10.84 3.75
N THR A 26 18.07 -10.26 4.85
CA THR A 26 18.51 -11.05 6.03
C THR A 26 17.37 -11.58 6.88
N VAL A 27 16.22 -10.89 6.89
CA VAL A 27 15.03 -11.26 7.68
C VAL A 27 13.91 -11.86 6.84
N ALA A 28 14.12 -12.03 5.54
CA ALA A 28 13.12 -12.52 4.61
C ALA A 28 12.61 -13.92 5.01
N PRO A 29 11.31 -14.20 4.83
CA PRO A 29 10.76 -15.55 4.89
C PRO A 29 11.52 -16.53 3.98
N ALA A 30 11.51 -17.81 4.32
CA ALA A 30 12.23 -18.84 3.54
C ALA A 30 11.81 -18.86 2.05
N GLU A 31 10.57 -18.57 1.77
CA GLU A 31 10.03 -18.45 0.40
C GLU A 31 10.43 -17.16 -0.31
N GLY A 32 10.93 -16.16 0.41
CA GLY A 32 11.25 -14.81 -0.10
C GLY A 32 10.18 -13.78 0.28
N GLY A 33 10.34 -12.53 -0.22
CA GLY A 33 9.43 -11.44 0.11
C GLY A 33 9.63 -10.87 1.52
N ALA A 34 8.58 -10.31 2.11
CA ALA A 34 8.58 -9.74 3.46
C ALA A 34 7.37 -10.22 4.25
N ALA A 35 7.57 -10.53 5.52
CA ALA A 35 6.47 -10.86 6.44
C ALA A 35 5.62 -9.62 6.73
N PHE A 36 4.39 -9.83 7.21
CA PHE A 36 3.54 -8.72 7.66
C PHE A 36 4.09 -8.07 8.92
N VAL A 37 4.49 -8.90 9.88
CA VAL A 37 5.14 -8.50 11.13
C VAL A 37 6.38 -9.35 11.33
N GLU A 38 7.53 -8.69 11.47
CA GLU A 38 8.79 -9.38 11.75
C GLU A 38 8.86 -9.86 13.21
N PRO A 39 9.45 -11.04 13.50
CA PRO A 39 9.60 -11.54 14.86
C PRO A 39 10.31 -10.57 15.81
N SER A 40 11.24 -9.75 15.31
CA SER A 40 11.96 -8.73 16.09
C SER A 40 11.05 -7.63 16.66
N VAL A 41 9.79 -7.55 16.26
CA VAL A 41 8.81 -6.61 16.85
C VAL A 41 8.70 -6.81 18.37
N ALA A 42 8.87 -8.04 18.86
CA ALA A 42 8.80 -8.37 20.27
C ALA A 42 9.95 -7.78 21.11
N GLU A 43 11.00 -7.29 20.48
CA GLU A 43 12.17 -6.70 21.15
C GLU A 43 11.96 -5.25 21.60
N GLY A 44 10.86 -4.61 21.16
CA GLY A 44 10.57 -3.21 21.45
C GLY A 44 9.09 -2.91 21.70
N PRO A 45 8.77 -1.66 22.06
CA PRO A 45 7.38 -1.22 22.18
C PRO A 45 6.64 -1.36 20.84
N HIS A 46 5.50 -2.03 20.84
CA HIS A 46 4.69 -2.25 19.64
C HIS A 46 3.20 -2.30 19.99
N ALA A 47 2.35 -2.13 18.98
CA ALA A 47 0.91 -2.25 19.15
C ALA A 47 0.54 -3.71 19.49
N PRO A 48 -0.42 -3.95 20.39
CA PRO A 48 -0.78 -5.31 20.86
C PRO A 48 -1.23 -6.27 19.77
N TRP A 49 -1.69 -5.75 18.64
CA TRP A 49 -2.15 -6.53 17.49
C TRP A 49 -1.04 -6.85 16.47
N TRP A 50 0.16 -6.32 16.64
CA TRP A 50 1.30 -6.67 15.79
C TRP A 50 1.96 -7.95 16.31
N VAL A 51 1.35 -9.06 15.98
CA VAL A 51 1.80 -10.40 16.37
C VAL A 51 2.37 -11.08 15.13
N PRO A 52 3.62 -11.59 15.19
CA PRO A 52 4.20 -12.34 14.09
C PRO A 52 3.37 -13.58 13.77
N GLU A 53 3.14 -13.84 12.50
CA GLU A 53 2.42 -15.03 12.05
C GLU A 53 3.29 -16.27 12.20
N GLN A 54 2.68 -17.39 12.64
CA GLN A 54 3.38 -18.64 12.81
C GLN A 54 3.95 -19.14 11.48
N GLY A 55 5.22 -19.55 11.47
CA GLY A 55 5.91 -19.98 10.27
C GLY A 55 6.51 -18.84 9.46
N HIS A 56 6.32 -17.59 9.89
CA HIS A 56 6.91 -16.40 9.28
C HIS A 56 6.70 -16.33 7.74
N PRO A 57 5.43 -16.40 7.25
CA PRO A 57 5.16 -16.39 5.82
C PRO A 57 5.32 -15.00 5.19
N ALA A 58 5.58 -14.95 3.89
CA ALA A 58 5.54 -13.70 3.15
C ALA A 58 4.12 -13.13 3.12
N SER A 59 4.00 -11.82 3.26
CA SER A 59 2.74 -11.07 3.18
C SER A 59 2.56 -10.45 1.79
N LEU A 60 1.40 -10.62 1.19
CA LEU A 60 1.03 -9.89 -0.04
C LEU A 60 1.10 -8.37 0.16
N ILE A 61 0.72 -7.89 1.36
CA ILE A 61 0.71 -6.45 1.68
C ILE A 61 2.12 -5.89 1.63
N GLN A 62 3.02 -6.39 2.47
CA GLN A 62 4.36 -5.84 2.62
C GLN A 62 5.21 -6.12 1.38
N THR A 63 5.21 -7.38 0.91
CA THR A 63 5.98 -7.77 -0.28
C THR A 63 5.59 -6.94 -1.49
N GLY A 64 4.29 -6.81 -1.75
CA GLY A 64 3.80 -6.10 -2.93
C GLY A 64 4.03 -4.59 -2.86
N GLN A 65 3.84 -3.95 -1.71
CA GLN A 65 4.10 -2.51 -1.55
C GLN A 65 5.59 -2.18 -1.69
N ILE A 66 6.47 -2.99 -1.10
CA ILE A 66 7.92 -2.78 -1.22
C ILE A 66 8.37 -3.02 -2.67
N ALA A 67 8.00 -4.15 -3.26
CA ALA A 67 8.36 -4.46 -4.65
C ALA A 67 7.82 -3.40 -5.63
N GLY A 68 6.59 -2.92 -5.41
CA GLY A 68 5.99 -1.89 -6.24
C GLY A 68 6.78 -0.59 -6.25
N VAL A 69 7.20 -0.07 -5.10
CA VAL A 69 7.97 1.18 -5.03
C VAL A 69 9.39 1.00 -5.58
N LEU A 70 10.03 -0.16 -5.36
CA LEU A 70 11.34 -0.47 -5.92
C LEU A 70 11.30 -0.50 -7.46
N TYR A 71 10.28 -1.15 -8.03
CA TYR A 71 10.08 -1.16 -9.49
C TYR A 71 9.76 0.23 -10.06
N ALA A 72 8.95 1.03 -9.35
CA ALA A 72 8.64 2.40 -9.77
C ALA A 72 9.91 3.26 -9.92
N ARG A 73 10.93 2.98 -9.09
CA ARG A 73 12.23 3.68 -9.10
C ARG A 73 13.31 2.96 -9.93
N GLY A 74 12.98 1.91 -10.65
CA GLY A 74 13.93 1.14 -11.47
C GLY A 74 15.03 0.46 -10.66
N PHE A 75 14.76 0.16 -9.37
CA PHE A 75 15.73 -0.48 -8.48
C PHE A 75 15.81 -1.98 -8.78
N SER A 76 17.02 -2.55 -8.67
CA SER A 76 17.29 -3.97 -8.91
C SER A 76 18.02 -4.56 -7.71
N HIS A 77 17.58 -5.71 -7.24
CA HIS A 77 18.18 -6.40 -6.10
C HIS A 77 17.73 -7.86 -6.06
N PRO A 78 18.59 -8.85 -5.63
CA PRO A 78 18.20 -10.26 -5.56
C PRO A 78 16.98 -10.53 -4.68
N TRP A 79 16.74 -9.73 -3.62
CA TRP A 79 15.53 -9.80 -2.83
C TRP A 79 14.27 -9.53 -3.67
N LEU A 80 14.34 -8.53 -4.57
CA LEU A 80 13.21 -8.14 -5.42
C LEU A 80 12.85 -9.25 -6.42
N ASP A 81 13.82 -9.99 -6.94
CA ASP A 81 13.58 -11.12 -7.83
C ASP A 81 12.76 -12.20 -7.10
N ARG A 82 13.20 -12.59 -5.88
CA ARG A 82 12.48 -13.57 -5.04
C ARG A 82 11.10 -13.07 -4.61
N ALA A 83 11.00 -11.80 -4.20
CA ALA A 83 9.73 -11.18 -3.87
C ALA A 83 8.75 -11.21 -5.04
N THR A 84 9.24 -11.05 -6.26
CA THR A 84 8.44 -11.12 -7.50
C THR A 84 7.89 -12.51 -7.75
N GLU A 85 8.69 -13.55 -7.54
CA GLU A 85 8.23 -14.96 -7.65
C GLU A 85 7.10 -15.25 -6.65
N VAL A 86 7.27 -14.81 -5.40
CA VAL A 86 6.24 -14.95 -4.35
C VAL A 86 4.97 -14.20 -4.75
N MET A 87 5.08 -12.96 -5.19
CA MET A 87 3.91 -12.17 -5.60
C MET A 87 3.15 -12.84 -6.74
N TRP A 88 3.83 -13.31 -7.77
CA TRP A 88 3.17 -14.00 -8.89
C TRP A 88 2.47 -15.28 -8.45
N SER A 89 3.15 -16.12 -7.67
CA SER A 89 2.58 -17.38 -7.16
C SER A 89 1.30 -17.15 -6.36
N ARG A 90 1.32 -16.15 -5.48
CA ARG A 90 0.17 -15.80 -4.64
C ARG A 90 -0.97 -15.14 -5.44
N ILE A 91 -0.64 -14.23 -6.36
CA ILE A 91 -1.63 -13.56 -7.21
C ILE A 91 -2.35 -14.59 -8.08
N GLU A 92 -1.67 -15.58 -8.67
CA GLU A 92 -2.28 -16.59 -9.55
C GLU A 92 -3.40 -17.39 -8.89
N THR A 93 -3.32 -17.63 -7.60
CA THR A 93 -4.31 -18.39 -6.83
C THR A 93 -5.30 -17.50 -6.05
N LEU A 94 -5.13 -16.18 -6.10
CA LEU A 94 -5.93 -15.24 -5.32
C LEU A 94 -7.38 -15.20 -5.79
N SER A 95 -8.32 -15.51 -4.89
CA SER A 95 -9.76 -15.58 -5.21
C SER A 95 -10.64 -14.77 -4.25
N ALA A 96 -10.20 -14.57 -3.00
CA ALA A 96 -10.93 -13.84 -1.98
C ALA A 96 -9.95 -12.97 -1.14
N PRO A 97 -9.37 -11.90 -1.73
CA PRO A 97 -8.44 -11.04 -1.02
C PRO A 97 -9.15 -10.20 0.06
N SER A 98 -8.40 -9.82 1.09
CA SER A 98 -8.77 -8.67 1.92
C SER A 98 -8.46 -7.35 1.20
N GLY A 99 -9.06 -6.24 1.69
CA GLY A 99 -8.73 -4.90 1.18
C GLY A 99 -7.25 -4.58 1.35
N TYR A 100 -6.66 -4.98 2.46
CA TYR A 100 -5.23 -4.77 2.73
C TYR A 100 -4.33 -5.54 1.77
N GLU A 101 -4.63 -6.79 1.45
CA GLU A 101 -3.86 -7.56 0.47
C GLU A 101 -3.91 -6.91 -0.91
N MET A 102 -5.06 -6.34 -1.28
CA MET A 102 -5.20 -5.63 -2.56
C MET A 102 -4.30 -4.40 -2.66
N PHE A 103 -3.93 -3.72 -1.56
CA PHE A 103 -2.92 -2.65 -1.62
C PHE A 103 -1.57 -3.16 -2.12
N GLY A 104 -1.11 -4.29 -1.60
CA GLY A 104 0.14 -4.89 -2.06
C GLY A 104 0.06 -5.39 -3.50
N VAL A 105 -1.02 -6.09 -3.83
CA VAL A 105 -1.26 -6.62 -5.18
C VAL A 105 -1.26 -5.50 -6.22
N LEU A 106 -2.02 -4.43 -5.98
CA LEU A 106 -2.11 -3.31 -6.93
C LEU A 106 -0.80 -2.53 -7.03
N ALA A 107 -0.09 -2.30 -5.92
CA ALA A 107 1.21 -1.64 -5.93
C ALA A 107 2.23 -2.43 -6.77
N PHE A 108 2.26 -3.75 -6.63
CA PHE A 108 3.11 -4.63 -7.44
C PHE A 108 2.72 -4.60 -8.92
N LEU A 109 1.44 -4.86 -9.23
CA LEU A 109 0.95 -4.91 -10.62
C LEU A 109 1.08 -3.58 -11.36
N GLN A 110 1.04 -2.45 -10.64
CA GLN A 110 1.23 -1.10 -11.19
C GLN A 110 2.60 -0.94 -11.83
N HIS A 111 3.66 -1.55 -11.26
CA HIS A 111 5.05 -1.21 -11.59
C HIS A 111 5.92 -2.39 -12.04
N VAL A 112 5.49 -3.65 -11.83
CA VAL A 112 6.27 -4.81 -12.25
C VAL A 112 6.58 -4.78 -13.75
N PRO A 113 7.82 -5.11 -14.21
CA PRO A 113 8.23 -4.95 -15.60
C PRO A 113 7.42 -5.76 -16.61
N ASP A 114 6.96 -6.98 -16.25
CA ASP A 114 6.11 -7.80 -17.11
C ASP A 114 4.69 -7.22 -17.21
N ARG A 115 4.55 -6.20 -18.04
CA ARG A 115 3.29 -5.47 -18.22
C ARG A 115 2.17 -6.33 -18.80
N ALA A 116 2.50 -7.29 -19.65
CA ALA A 116 1.50 -8.18 -20.24
C ALA A 116 0.87 -9.08 -19.17
N ARG A 117 1.71 -9.72 -18.35
CA ARG A 117 1.27 -10.55 -17.22
C ARG A 117 0.52 -9.72 -16.18
N ALA A 118 1.01 -8.51 -15.87
CA ALA A 118 0.34 -7.60 -14.94
C ALA A 118 -1.06 -7.21 -15.39
N THR A 119 -1.24 -6.89 -16.69
CA THR A 119 -2.55 -6.57 -17.26
C THR A 119 -3.51 -7.76 -17.19
N ALA A 120 -3.03 -8.96 -17.54
CA ALA A 120 -3.84 -10.17 -17.47
C ALA A 120 -4.23 -10.52 -16.02
N ALA A 121 -3.28 -10.39 -15.08
CA ALA A 121 -3.54 -10.59 -13.66
C ALA A 121 -4.55 -9.58 -13.13
N PHE A 122 -4.40 -8.29 -13.45
CA PHE A 122 -5.34 -7.25 -13.03
C PHE A 122 -6.75 -7.47 -13.57
N ALA A 123 -6.90 -7.89 -14.82
CA ALA A 123 -8.21 -8.21 -15.40
C ALA A 123 -8.97 -9.28 -14.59
N ARG A 124 -8.22 -10.19 -13.93
CA ARG A 124 -8.79 -11.24 -13.08
C ARG A 124 -9.05 -10.78 -11.65
N VAL A 125 -8.07 -10.10 -11.01
CA VAL A 125 -8.15 -9.79 -9.58
C VAL A 125 -8.78 -8.42 -9.29
N GLY A 126 -8.68 -7.45 -10.21
CA GLY A 126 -9.23 -6.11 -10.03
C GLY A 126 -10.73 -6.10 -9.71
N PRO A 127 -11.58 -6.85 -10.43
CA PRO A 127 -13.01 -6.92 -10.13
C PRO A 127 -13.34 -7.45 -8.73
N LEU A 128 -12.42 -8.18 -8.07
CA LEU A 128 -12.62 -8.70 -6.71
C LEU A 128 -12.78 -7.58 -5.67
N LEU A 129 -12.22 -6.39 -5.95
CA LEU A 129 -12.41 -5.21 -5.10
C LEU A 129 -13.90 -4.86 -4.92
N LEU A 130 -14.64 -4.82 -6.02
CA LEU A 130 -16.04 -4.46 -6.02
C LEU A 130 -16.92 -5.63 -5.60
N ALA A 131 -16.65 -6.82 -6.13
CA ALA A 131 -17.42 -8.02 -5.83
C ALA A 131 -17.33 -8.43 -4.36
N GLY A 132 -16.19 -8.22 -3.71
CA GLY A 132 -15.96 -8.52 -2.30
C GLY A 132 -16.45 -7.43 -1.33
N GLY A 133 -16.98 -6.31 -1.83
CA GLY A 133 -17.40 -5.19 -0.97
C GLY A 133 -16.25 -4.54 -0.20
N LEU A 134 -15.02 -4.62 -0.76
CA LEU A 134 -13.81 -4.14 -0.09
C LEU A 134 -13.64 -2.61 -0.18
N VAL A 135 -14.50 -1.95 -0.97
CA VAL A 135 -14.45 -0.51 -1.24
C VAL A 135 -15.79 0.12 -0.91
N ALA A 136 -15.77 1.17 -0.11
CA ALA A 136 -16.92 2.03 0.11
C ALA A 136 -17.02 3.04 -1.04
N LEU A 137 -18.07 2.92 -1.85
CA LEU A 137 -18.33 3.85 -2.97
C LEU A 137 -19.01 5.15 -2.51
N ASP A 138 -19.62 5.14 -1.33
CA ASP A 138 -20.14 6.34 -0.66
C ASP A 138 -19.04 6.95 0.20
N PRO A 139 -18.62 8.20 -0.05
CA PRO A 139 -17.56 8.85 0.72
C PRO A 139 -17.93 9.10 2.19
N SER A 140 -19.22 9.07 2.54
CA SER A 140 -19.71 9.21 3.91
C SER A 140 -19.79 7.90 4.69
N ALA A 141 -19.43 6.77 4.08
CA ALA A 141 -19.47 5.46 4.74
C ALA A 141 -18.56 5.46 5.98
N GLY A 142 -19.16 5.09 7.12
CA GLY A 142 -18.43 5.00 8.39
C GLY A 142 -17.79 3.64 8.60
N GLY A 143 -16.94 3.55 9.64
CA GLY A 143 -16.24 2.34 10.02
C GLY A 143 -14.89 2.16 9.35
N GLU A 144 -14.30 0.98 9.49
CA GLU A 144 -13.01 0.63 8.85
C GLU A 144 -13.26 0.21 7.40
N VAL A 145 -13.41 1.20 6.52
CA VAL A 145 -13.66 1.01 5.10
C VAL A 145 -12.58 1.67 4.26
N HIS A 146 -12.31 1.10 3.09
CA HIS A 146 -11.34 1.67 2.16
C HIS A 146 -12.06 2.49 1.08
N SER A 147 -11.59 3.69 0.83
CA SER A 147 -12.10 4.52 -0.27
C SER A 147 -11.54 4.08 -1.63
N PRO A 148 -12.19 4.42 -2.75
CA PRO A 148 -11.62 4.28 -4.09
C PRO A 148 -10.24 4.91 -4.23
N LEU A 149 -9.99 6.05 -3.57
CA LEU A 149 -8.69 6.75 -3.62
C LEU A 149 -7.57 5.98 -2.92
N ALA A 150 -7.89 5.07 -1.98
CA ALA A 150 -6.90 4.21 -1.37
C ALA A 150 -6.31 3.19 -2.38
N PHE A 151 -7.09 2.75 -3.37
CA PHE A 151 -6.68 1.82 -4.41
C PHE A 151 -6.27 2.51 -5.73
N ALA A 152 -6.82 3.69 -5.99
CA ALA A 152 -6.61 4.47 -7.21
C ALA A 152 -6.29 5.94 -6.89
N PRO A 153 -5.18 6.22 -6.17
CA PRO A 153 -4.85 7.58 -5.72
C PRO A 153 -4.49 8.54 -6.86
N LEU A 154 -3.99 8.02 -7.96
CA LEU A 154 -3.51 8.82 -9.09
C LEU A 154 -4.40 8.59 -10.32
N PRO A 155 -4.52 9.58 -11.22
CA PRO A 155 -5.19 9.38 -12.51
C PRO A 155 -4.61 8.21 -13.32
N SER A 156 -3.30 7.94 -13.18
CA SER A 156 -2.58 6.83 -13.82
C SER A 156 -2.66 5.51 -13.07
N SER A 157 -3.36 5.43 -11.95
CA SER A 157 -3.47 4.20 -11.16
C SER A 157 -4.17 3.10 -11.96
N LEU A 158 -3.62 1.90 -11.91
CA LEU A 158 -4.14 0.71 -12.62
C LEU A 158 -5.63 0.45 -12.29
N ALA A 159 -6.02 0.65 -11.04
CA ALA A 159 -7.39 0.45 -10.58
C ALA A 159 -8.34 1.62 -10.90
N ARG A 160 -7.86 2.74 -11.51
CA ARG A 160 -8.70 3.91 -11.76
C ARG A 160 -9.94 3.57 -12.60
N GLY A 161 -9.80 2.74 -13.61
CA GLY A 161 -10.89 2.32 -14.49
C GLY A 161 -11.96 1.43 -13.85
N LEU A 162 -11.79 1.00 -12.61
CA LEU A 162 -12.82 0.26 -11.86
C LEU A 162 -13.90 1.19 -11.29
N PHE A 163 -13.64 2.48 -11.19
CA PHE A 163 -14.51 3.47 -10.57
C PHE A 163 -14.98 4.49 -11.60
N SER A 164 -16.26 4.90 -11.51
CA SER A 164 -16.74 6.00 -12.32
C SER A 164 -16.10 7.33 -11.89
N GLU A 165 -15.97 8.25 -12.83
CA GLU A 165 -15.44 9.58 -12.52
C GLU A 165 -16.24 10.28 -11.42
N ALA A 166 -17.57 10.15 -11.43
CA ALA A 166 -18.43 10.72 -10.39
C ALA A 166 -18.10 10.20 -8.98
N VAL A 167 -17.77 8.91 -8.85
CA VAL A 167 -17.36 8.31 -7.56
C VAL A 167 -16.01 8.88 -7.13
N ILE A 168 -15.06 8.97 -8.05
CA ILE A 168 -13.74 9.52 -7.75
C ILE A 168 -13.83 11.00 -7.34
N GLU A 169 -14.59 11.81 -8.08
CA GLU A 169 -14.77 13.23 -7.76
C GLU A 169 -15.42 13.43 -6.38
N ALA A 170 -16.47 12.65 -6.06
CA ALA A 170 -17.09 12.70 -4.74
C ALA A 170 -16.12 12.37 -3.60
N HIS A 171 -15.25 11.40 -3.80
CA HIS A 171 -14.21 11.06 -2.82
C HIS A 171 -13.09 12.09 -2.75
N LEU A 172 -12.73 12.75 -3.85
CA LEU A 172 -11.78 13.86 -3.85
C LEU A 172 -12.34 15.08 -3.11
N ASP A 173 -13.62 15.42 -3.34
CA ASP A 173 -14.30 16.51 -2.62
C ASP A 173 -14.37 16.22 -1.12
N HIS A 174 -14.71 14.97 -0.76
CA HIS A 174 -14.72 14.53 0.64
C HIS A 174 -13.31 14.61 1.27
N LEU A 175 -12.29 14.13 0.58
CA LEU A 175 -10.90 14.21 1.06
C LEU A 175 -10.45 15.66 1.26
N ALA A 176 -10.74 16.57 0.31
CA ALA A 176 -10.40 17.97 0.44
C ALA A 176 -11.15 18.63 1.62
N GLY A 177 -12.45 18.33 1.78
CA GLY A 177 -13.27 18.84 2.88
C GLY A 177 -12.92 18.29 4.27
N ALA A 178 -12.16 17.19 4.34
CA ALA A 178 -11.74 16.56 5.60
C ALA A 178 -10.45 17.16 6.18
N GLN A 179 -9.84 18.16 5.54
CA GLN A 179 -8.67 18.85 6.08
C GLN A 179 -9.03 19.60 7.36
N GLY A 180 -8.28 19.33 8.43
CA GLY A 180 -8.46 20.02 9.70
C GLY A 180 -7.97 21.49 9.67
N GLU A 181 -8.38 22.27 10.67
CA GLU A 181 -7.98 23.69 10.81
C GLU A 181 -6.44 23.84 10.92
N ASP A 182 -5.75 22.81 11.40
CA ASP A 182 -4.28 22.76 11.50
C ASP A 182 -3.61 22.33 10.19
N GLY A 183 -4.38 22.13 9.11
CA GLY A 183 -3.91 21.73 7.79
C GLY A 183 -3.67 20.23 7.62
N GLY A 184 -3.84 19.42 8.67
CA GLY A 184 -3.64 17.97 8.65
C GLY A 184 -4.91 17.17 8.40
N TRP A 185 -4.76 15.87 8.19
CA TRP A 185 -5.86 14.90 8.11
C TRP A 185 -5.85 13.98 9.32
N MET A 186 -7.03 13.71 9.85
CA MET A 186 -7.24 12.75 10.93
C MET A 186 -7.54 11.36 10.39
N PHE A 187 -7.37 10.35 11.24
CA PHE A 187 -7.78 8.97 11.00
C PHE A 187 -8.84 8.54 12.03
N ASN A 188 -9.57 7.48 11.73
CA ASN A 188 -10.74 7.03 12.52
C ASN A 188 -10.53 5.67 13.20
N TRP A 189 -9.29 5.18 13.30
CA TRP A 189 -8.97 3.95 14.02
C TRP A 189 -8.22 4.24 15.34
N PRO A 190 -8.25 3.31 16.31
CA PRO A 190 -7.54 3.48 17.57
C PRO A 190 -6.03 3.57 17.36
N SER A 191 -5.40 4.58 17.98
CA SER A 191 -3.95 4.63 18.12
C SER A 191 -3.53 3.99 19.43
N TRP A 192 -2.40 3.27 19.43
CA TRP A 192 -1.88 2.63 20.63
C TRP A 192 -0.99 3.55 21.48
N SER A 193 -0.55 4.67 20.93
CA SER A 193 0.23 5.70 21.64
C SER A 193 0.11 7.06 20.97
N ALA A 194 0.39 8.14 21.72
CA ALA A 194 0.41 9.50 21.16
C ALA A 194 1.49 9.68 20.06
N ALA A 195 2.63 9.00 20.19
CA ALA A 195 3.67 9.03 19.15
C ALA A 195 3.16 8.40 17.86
N ALA A 196 2.54 7.19 17.94
CA ALA A 196 1.95 6.53 16.78
C ALA A 196 0.84 7.36 16.15
N GLU A 197 0.06 8.10 16.96
CA GLU A 197 -0.96 9.03 16.44
C GLU A 197 -0.33 10.16 15.61
N ALA A 198 0.73 10.77 16.11
CA ALA A 198 1.43 11.84 15.40
C ALA A 198 2.05 11.33 14.08
N ASP A 199 2.67 10.15 14.10
CA ASP A 199 3.25 9.52 12.90
C ASP A 199 2.19 9.22 11.85
N TRP A 200 1.04 8.66 12.25
CA TRP A 200 -0.08 8.38 11.35
C TRP A 200 -0.66 9.65 10.75
N ARG A 201 -0.89 10.69 11.56
CA ARG A 201 -1.39 11.97 11.05
C ARG A 201 -0.43 12.58 10.03
N GLY A 202 0.87 12.56 10.31
CA GLY A 202 1.90 13.04 9.39
C GLY A 202 1.86 12.28 8.06
N PHE A 203 1.84 10.93 8.11
CA PHE A 203 1.77 10.10 6.92
C PHE A 203 0.50 10.37 6.08
N LEU A 204 -0.67 10.41 6.72
CA LEU A 204 -1.94 10.65 6.03
C LEU A 204 -2.02 12.05 5.42
N THR A 205 -1.44 13.05 6.10
CA THR A 205 -1.38 14.42 5.57
C THR A 205 -0.55 14.46 4.27
N VAL A 206 0.62 13.83 4.25
CA VAL A 206 1.45 13.74 3.04
C VAL A 206 0.73 12.97 1.93
N ASP A 207 0.09 11.84 2.26
CA ASP A 207 -0.64 11.03 1.28
C ASP A 207 -1.86 11.78 0.70
N ALA A 208 -2.65 12.46 1.55
CA ALA A 208 -3.79 13.28 1.13
C ALA A 208 -3.37 14.41 0.18
N LEU A 209 -2.33 15.16 0.54
CA LEU A 209 -1.79 16.23 -0.32
C LEU A 209 -1.29 15.69 -1.66
N ARG A 210 -0.62 14.54 -1.67
CA ARG A 210 -0.18 13.87 -2.90
C ARG A 210 -1.36 13.50 -3.79
N VAL A 211 -2.39 12.90 -3.20
CA VAL A 211 -3.60 12.50 -3.93
C VAL A 211 -4.30 13.74 -4.51
N LEU A 212 -4.53 14.77 -3.71
CA LEU A 212 -5.20 16.00 -4.15
C LEU A 212 -4.42 16.71 -5.25
N ARG A 213 -3.10 16.89 -5.10
CA ARG A 213 -2.24 17.50 -6.14
C ARG A 213 -2.26 16.73 -7.45
N ALA A 214 -2.14 15.41 -7.39
CA ALA A 214 -2.15 14.57 -8.58
C ALA A 214 -3.49 14.61 -9.34
N ASN A 215 -4.58 14.94 -8.65
CA ASN A 215 -5.92 15.08 -9.22
C ASN A 215 -6.33 16.55 -9.45
N GLY A 216 -5.38 17.51 -9.36
CA GLY A 216 -5.64 18.93 -9.66
C GLY A 216 -6.50 19.66 -8.62
N ARG A 217 -6.48 19.22 -7.35
CA ARG A 217 -7.32 19.74 -6.25
C ARG A 217 -6.52 20.55 -5.20
N ALA A 218 -5.19 20.70 -5.33
CA ALA A 218 -4.32 21.45 -4.42
C ALA A 218 -3.20 22.18 -5.19
#